data_05175fb31db6c34f1995ca174b420f9a
#
_entry.id   05175fb31db6c34f1995ca174b420f9a
#
_cell.length_a   1.000
_cell.length_b   1.000
_cell.length_c   1.000
_cell.angle_alpha   90.00
_cell.angle_beta   90.00
_cell.angle_gamma   90.00
#
_symmetry.space_group_name_H-M   'P 1'
#
loop_
_entity.id
_entity.type
_entity.pdbx_description
1 polymer ?
#
loop_
_entity_poly.entity_id
_entity_poly.type
_entity_poly.pdbx_seq_one_letter_code
_entity_poly.pdbx_strand_id
1 'polypeptide(L)'
;MYLHGNLGAGKTTFVRGFLHALGVSSQVKSPTFTVVEPYDLPNGVAYHFDLYRIVDPEELELLGVRDYFSPNAFVLVEWPEQGGGVLPQADLEIHLNYAGLARHLTLRAETDKGRGVLAALLASRNKDNGQEGLPSPCKGKG
;
A
#
# COMPACT_ATOMS: atom_id res chain seq x y z
N MET A 1 4.69 2.17 -3.68
CA MET A 1 3.29 1.72 -3.80
C MET A 1 2.40 2.94 -3.72
N TYR A 2 1.64 3.19 -4.76
CA TYR A 2 0.76 4.36 -4.83
C TYR A 2 -0.69 3.89 -4.77
N LEU A 3 -1.48 4.54 -3.92
CA LEU A 3 -2.87 4.15 -3.67
C LEU A 3 -3.81 5.22 -4.23
N HIS A 4 -4.70 4.78 -5.10
CA HIS A 4 -5.71 5.61 -5.75
C HIS A 4 -7.10 5.22 -5.26
N GLY A 5 -7.97 6.16 -5.17
CA GLY A 5 -9.36 5.93 -4.78
C GLY A 5 -9.97 7.20 -4.22
N ASN A 6 -11.28 7.30 -4.31
CA ASN A 6 -12.01 8.45 -3.79
C ASN A 6 -11.90 8.54 -2.27
N LEU A 7 -12.20 9.70 -1.73
CA LEU A 7 -12.22 9.90 -0.29
C LEU A 7 -13.15 8.86 0.35
N GLY A 8 -12.68 8.22 1.41
CA GLY A 8 -13.43 7.18 2.07
C GLY A 8 -13.40 5.80 1.41
N ALA A 9 -12.64 5.61 0.33
CA ALA A 9 -12.55 4.31 -0.35
C ALA A 9 -11.81 3.24 0.47
N GLY A 10 -11.09 3.64 1.53
CA GLY A 10 -10.39 2.70 2.39
C GLY A 10 -8.88 2.68 2.21
N LYS A 11 -8.29 3.70 1.60
CA LYS A 11 -6.84 3.77 1.37
C LYS A 11 -6.05 3.69 2.67
N THR A 12 -6.41 4.49 3.67
CA THR A 12 -5.72 4.48 4.96
C THR A 12 -5.92 3.17 5.70
N THR A 13 -7.11 2.57 5.61
CA THR A 13 -7.40 1.25 6.18
C THR A 13 -6.51 0.19 5.54
N PHE A 14 -6.35 0.24 4.23
CA PHE A 14 -5.46 -0.68 3.51
C PHE A 14 -4.01 -0.52 3.98
N VAL A 15 -3.52 0.72 4.08
CA VAL A 15 -2.16 0.99 4.53
C VAL A 15 -1.94 0.48 5.95
N ARG A 16 -2.91 0.69 6.83
CA ARG A 16 -2.83 0.21 8.22
C ARG A 16 -2.68 -1.31 8.26
N GLY A 17 -3.51 -2.03 7.52
CA GLY A 17 -3.42 -3.50 7.44
C GLY A 17 -2.10 -3.96 6.86
N PHE A 18 -1.64 -3.29 5.81
CA PHE A 18 -0.36 -3.61 5.17
C PHE A 18 0.82 -3.43 6.13
N LEU A 19 0.87 -2.32 6.85
CA LEU A 19 1.94 -2.03 7.81
C LEU A 19 1.93 -3.02 8.97
N HIS A 20 0.75 -3.37 9.49
CA HIS A 20 0.63 -4.38 10.54
C HIS A 20 1.13 -5.74 10.05
N ALA A 21 0.83 -6.10 8.82
CA ALA A 21 1.31 -7.35 8.21
C ALA A 21 2.83 -7.38 8.07
N LEU A 22 3.47 -6.21 7.88
CA LEU A 22 4.92 -6.09 7.83
C LEU A 22 5.59 -6.08 9.20
N GLY A 23 4.83 -6.09 10.27
CA GLY A 23 5.37 -6.15 11.63
C GLY A 23 5.30 -4.86 12.42
N VAL A 24 4.63 -3.84 11.90
CA VAL A 24 4.40 -2.60 12.67
C VAL A 24 3.42 -2.89 13.79
N SER A 25 3.85 -2.75 15.03
CA SER A 25 3.02 -2.99 16.22
C SER A 25 2.39 -1.72 16.77
N SER A 26 2.95 -0.56 16.43
CA SER A 26 2.43 0.73 16.87
C SER A 26 1.14 1.10 16.14
N GLN A 27 0.42 2.06 16.71
CA GLN A 27 -0.77 2.60 16.06
C GLN A 27 -0.40 3.31 14.76
N VAL A 28 -1.08 2.95 13.67
CA VAL A 28 -0.94 3.61 12.39
C VAL A 28 -1.93 4.76 12.30
N LYS A 29 -1.41 5.97 12.18
CA LYS A 29 -2.21 7.20 12.10
C LYS A 29 -2.24 7.70 10.67
N SER A 30 -3.33 8.39 10.30
CA SER A 30 -3.37 9.06 9.00
C SER A 30 -2.42 10.26 9.02
N PRO A 31 -1.52 10.40 8.04
CA PRO A 31 -0.59 11.53 7.99
C PRO A 31 -1.17 12.75 7.28
N THR A 32 -2.48 12.98 7.37
CA THR A 32 -3.15 14.08 6.68
C THR A 32 -2.53 15.45 6.99
N PHE A 33 -2.12 15.66 8.23
CA PHE A 33 -1.52 16.94 8.65
C PHE A 33 0.00 16.93 8.59
N THR A 34 0.63 15.79 8.83
CA THR A 34 2.09 15.66 8.85
C THR A 34 2.69 15.37 7.49
N VAL A 35 1.86 14.96 6.53
CA VAL A 35 2.20 14.56 5.16
C VAL A 35 2.92 13.21 5.12
N VAL A 36 3.86 12.94 6.01
CA VAL A 36 4.59 11.67 6.06
C VAL A 36 4.76 11.20 7.49
N GLU A 37 4.58 9.89 7.71
CA GLU A 37 4.86 9.23 8.97
C GLU A 37 5.79 8.04 8.73
N PRO A 38 6.91 7.94 9.46
CA PRO A 38 7.81 6.80 9.37
C PRO A 38 7.40 5.68 10.33
N TYR A 39 7.66 4.44 9.92
CA TYR A 39 7.43 3.24 10.73
C TYR A 39 8.64 2.32 10.61
N ASP A 40 9.22 1.93 11.74
CA ASP A 40 10.34 1.01 11.75
C ASP A 40 9.87 -0.41 11.44
N LEU A 41 10.60 -1.09 10.58
CA LEU A 41 10.39 -2.48 10.23
C LEU A 41 11.61 -3.29 10.68
N PRO A 42 11.48 -4.61 10.85
CA PRO A 42 12.62 -5.46 11.22
C PRO A 42 13.82 -5.31 10.29
N ASN A 43 13.59 -5.12 9.00
CA ASN A 43 14.65 -5.04 7.99
C ASN A 43 14.65 -3.73 7.22
N GLY A 44 14.14 -2.65 7.80
CA GLY A 44 14.12 -1.37 7.09
C GLY A 44 13.13 -0.40 7.70
N VAL A 45 12.56 0.42 6.85
CA VAL A 45 11.62 1.47 7.25
C VAL A 45 10.50 1.57 6.23
N ALA A 46 9.31 1.89 6.71
CA ALA A 46 8.17 2.23 5.85
C ALA A 46 7.83 3.70 6.05
N TYR A 47 7.54 4.37 4.95
CA TYR A 47 7.08 5.76 4.97
C TYR A 47 5.67 5.81 4.40
N HIS A 48 4.74 6.36 5.17
CA HIS A 48 3.36 6.55 4.74
C HIS A 48 3.13 8.02 4.45
N PHE A 49 2.88 8.33 3.19
CA PHE A 49 2.57 9.68 2.71
C PHE A 49 1.08 9.83 2.45
N ASP A 50 0.55 10.99 2.78
CA ASP A 50 -0.79 11.41 2.37
C ASP A 50 -0.67 12.81 1.75
N LEU A 51 -0.88 12.90 0.45
CA LEU A 51 -0.69 14.13 -0.30
C LEU A 51 -2.00 14.91 -0.50
N TYR A 52 -3.06 14.52 0.20
CA TYR A 52 -4.39 15.14 0.03
C TYR A 52 -4.36 16.66 0.16
N ARG A 53 -3.55 17.19 1.09
CA ARG A 53 -3.46 18.62 1.36
C ARG A 53 -2.38 19.35 0.56
N ILE A 54 -1.63 18.64 -0.26
CA ILE A 54 -0.61 19.26 -1.10
C ILE A 54 -1.32 20.01 -2.22
N VAL A 55 -1.06 21.30 -2.32
CA VAL A 55 -1.63 22.18 -3.35
C VAL A 55 -0.65 22.29 -4.52
N ASP A 56 0.63 22.49 -4.20
CA ASP A 56 1.70 22.64 -5.17
C ASP A 56 2.72 21.50 -5.00
N PRO A 57 2.98 20.71 -6.05
CA PRO A 57 3.97 19.62 -5.97
C PRO A 57 5.35 20.09 -5.51
N GLU A 58 5.69 21.36 -5.69
CA GLU A 58 6.96 21.92 -5.21
C GLU A 58 7.12 21.81 -3.69
N GLU A 59 6.02 21.76 -2.94
CA GLU A 59 6.07 21.51 -1.50
C GLU A 59 6.75 20.18 -1.18
N LEU A 60 6.62 19.19 -2.05
CA LEU A 60 7.30 17.89 -1.90
C LEU A 60 8.79 17.98 -2.17
N GLU A 61 9.20 18.83 -3.10
CA GLU A 61 10.63 19.09 -3.34
C GLU A 61 11.27 19.71 -2.09
N LEU A 62 10.58 20.66 -1.47
CA LEU A 62 11.06 21.30 -0.24
C LEU A 62 11.16 20.31 0.93
N LEU A 63 10.26 19.33 0.96
CA LEU A 63 10.28 18.25 1.94
C LEU A 63 11.41 17.25 1.70
N GLY A 64 11.99 17.24 0.50
CA GLY A 64 13.02 16.27 0.13
C GLY A 64 12.42 14.89 -0.14
N VAL A 65 11.25 14.83 -0.78
CA VAL A 65 10.50 13.60 -0.95
C VAL A 65 11.29 12.48 -1.60
N ARG A 66 12.22 12.82 -2.52
CA ARG A 66 12.98 11.81 -3.25
C ARG A 66 13.93 11.03 -2.35
N ASP A 67 14.38 11.62 -1.26
CA ASP A 67 15.28 10.95 -0.31
C ASP A 67 14.60 9.83 0.46
N TYR A 68 13.26 9.82 0.51
CA TYR A 68 12.49 8.74 1.13
C TYR A 68 12.46 7.47 0.28
N PHE A 69 12.69 7.58 -1.02
CA PHE A 69 12.66 6.45 -1.95
C PHE A 69 14.04 5.78 -2.03
N SER A 70 14.37 5.03 -1.00
CA SER A 70 15.65 4.31 -0.93
C SER A 70 15.40 2.80 -1.07
N PRO A 71 16.44 2.00 -1.40
CA PRO A 71 16.29 0.55 -1.57
C PRO A 71 15.76 -0.17 -0.35
N ASN A 72 16.01 0.35 0.86
CA ASN A 72 15.61 -0.27 2.11
C ASN A 72 14.29 0.28 2.65
N ALA A 73 13.60 1.10 1.88
CA ALA A 73 12.37 1.74 2.31
C ALA A 73 11.17 1.20 1.53
N PHE A 74 10.08 0.97 2.26
CA PHE A 74 8.75 0.83 1.66
C PHE A 74 8.07 2.18 1.69
N VAL A 75 7.67 2.68 0.52
CA VAL A 75 6.99 3.97 0.42
C VAL A 75 5.57 3.75 -0.06
N LEU A 76 4.62 4.17 0.78
CA LEU A 76 3.18 4.06 0.50
C LEU A 76 2.64 5.49 0.38
N VAL A 77 2.04 5.82 -0.76
CA VAL A 77 1.58 7.17 -1.03
C VAL A 77 0.08 7.16 -1.33
N GLU A 78 -0.69 7.88 -0.51
CA GLU A 78 -2.10 8.19 -0.80
C GLU A 78 -2.17 9.51 -1.55
N TRP A 79 -3.11 9.61 -2.49
CA TRP A 79 -3.29 10.78 -3.36
C TRP A 79 -2.04 11.11 -4.17
N PRO A 80 -1.44 10.12 -4.86
CA PRO A 80 -0.19 10.35 -5.60
C PRO A 80 -0.33 11.36 -6.74
N GLU A 81 -1.53 11.55 -7.27
CA GLU A 81 -1.81 12.55 -8.31
C GLU A 81 -1.49 13.97 -7.85
N GLN A 82 -1.53 14.24 -6.56
CA GLN A 82 -1.15 15.54 -6.02
C GLN A 82 0.35 15.79 -6.07
N GLY A 83 1.13 14.74 -6.26
CA GLY A 83 2.58 14.86 -6.37
C GLY A 83 3.07 15.30 -7.73
N GLY A 84 2.20 15.31 -8.75
CA GLY A 84 2.58 15.70 -10.10
C GLY A 84 3.77 14.90 -10.61
N GLY A 85 4.70 15.57 -11.29
CA GLY A 85 5.91 14.96 -11.81
C GLY A 85 7.05 14.83 -10.82
N VAL A 86 6.85 15.19 -9.56
CA VAL A 86 7.90 15.17 -8.53
C VAL A 86 8.14 13.75 -8.02
N LEU A 87 7.08 12.94 -7.94
CA LEU A 87 7.20 11.56 -7.44
C LEU A 87 7.89 10.67 -8.46
N PRO A 88 8.75 9.73 -8.00
CA PRO A 88 9.27 8.67 -8.87
C PRO A 88 8.15 7.76 -9.37
N GLN A 89 8.44 6.96 -10.39
CA GLN A 89 7.51 5.95 -10.87
C GLN A 89 7.22 4.94 -9.75
N ALA A 90 5.95 4.60 -9.57
CA ALA A 90 5.55 3.56 -8.62
C ALA A 90 5.97 2.18 -9.13
N ASP A 91 6.38 1.31 -8.21
CA ASP A 91 6.55 -0.11 -8.53
C ASP A 91 5.19 -0.78 -8.68
N LEU A 92 4.25 -0.39 -7.83
CA LEU A 92 2.92 -0.98 -7.78
C LEU A 92 1.89 0.12 -7.55
N GLU A 93 0.85 0.13 -8.35
CA GLU A 93 -0.29 1.02 -8.16
C GLU A 93 -1.52 0.22 -7.75
N ILE A 94 -2.24 0.74 -6.77
CA ILE A 94 -3.42 0.10 -6.20
C ILE A 94 -4.59 1.05 -6.34
N HIS A 95 -5.66 0.56 -6.95
CA HIS A 95 -6.90 1.31 -7.12
C HIS A 95 -7.99 0.68 -6.27
N LEU A 96 -8.55 1.46 -5.35
CA LEU A 96 -9.67 1.05 -4.51
C LEU A 96 -10.94 1.75 -4.98
N ASN A 97 -11.94 0.96 -5.32
CA ASN A 97 -13.23 1.47 -5.79
C ASN A 97 -14.36 0.86 -4.98
N TYR A 98 -15.45 1.60 -4.86
CA TYR A 98 -16.68 1.08 -4.27
C TYR A 98 -17.28 0.01 -5.18
N ALA A 99 -17.77 -1.07 -4.58
CA ALA A 99 -18.50 -2.13 -5.26
C ALA A 99 -19.68 -2.53 -4.37
N GLY A 100 -20.72 -1.71 -4.37
CA GLY A 100 -21.81 -1.83 -3.40
C GLY A 100 -21.30 -1.60 -1.98
N LEU A 101 -21.54 -2.58 -1.10
CA LEU A 101 -21.03 -2.54 0.28
C LEU A 101 -19.58 -3.02 0.39
N ALA A 102 -19.05 -3.60 -0.67
CA ALA A 102 -17.68 -4.10 -0.72
C ALA A 102 -16.76 -3.07 -1.37
N ARG A 103 -15.50 -3.44 -1.52
CA ARG A 103 -14.48 -2.65 -2.22
C ARG A 103 -13.85 -3.51 -3.30
N HIS A 104 -13.62 -2.92 -4.46
CA HIS A 104 -12.92 -3.55 -5.55
C HIS A 104 -11.48 -3.05 -5.56
N LEU A 105 -10.54 -3.97 -5.51
CA LEU A 105 -9.12 -3.67 -5.47
C LEU A 105 -8.47 -4.08 -6.78
N THR A 106 -7.85 -3.15 -7.46
CA THR A 106 -7.08 -3.41 -8.68
C THR A 106 -5.62 -3.12 -8.43
N LEU A 107 -4.77 -4.09 -8.73
CA LEU A 107 -3.32 -4.00 -8.58
C LEU A 107 -2.68 -3.93 -9.95
N ARG A 108 -1.77 -2.99 -10.14
CA ARG A 108 -1.06 -2.81 -11.40
C ARG A 108 0.43 -2.65 -11.14
N ALA A 109 1.24 -3.55 -11.70
CA ALA A 109 2.69 -3.47 -11.58
C ALA A 109 3.25 -2.58 -12.69
N GLU A 110 4.12 -1.64 -12.32
CA GLU A 110 4.70 -0.67 -13.26
C GLU A 110 6.19 -0.92 -13.51
N THR A 111 6.84 -1.71 -12.66
CA THR A 111 8.27 -2.04 -12.77
C THR A 111 8.49 -3.53 -12.62
N ASP A 112 9.70 -4.00 -12.92
CA ASP A 112 10.07 -5.40 -12.70
C ASP A 112 9.93 -5.79 -11.22
N LYS A 113 10.31 -4.88 -10.33
CA LYS A 113 10.14 -5.09 -8.88
C LYS A 113 8.67 -5.24 -8.53
N GLY A 114 7.82 -4.38 -9.06
CA GLY A 114 6.37 -4.45 -8.87
C GLY A 114 5.78 -5.74 -9.42
N ARG A 115 6.23 -6.19 -10.58
CA ARG A 115 5.78 -7.46 -11.17
C ARG A 115 6.16 -8.65 -10.29
N GLY A 116 7.34 -8.61 -9.69
CA GLY A 116 7.76 -9.65 -8.76
C GLY A 116 6.89 -9.71 -7.51
N VAL A 117 6.56 -8.56 -6.95
CA VAL A 117 5.66 -8.46 -5.79
C VAL A 117 4.27 -8.99 -6.13
N LEU A 118 3.73 -8.57 -7.29
CA LEU A 118 2.41 -9.01 -7.73
C LEU A 118 2.36 -10.51 -7.95
N ALA A 119 3.38 -11.09 -8.56
CA ALA A 119 3.47 -12.52 -8.78
C ALA A 119 3.50 -13.29 -7.44
N ALA A 120 4.22 -12.79 -6.45
CA ALA A 120 4.27 -13.38 -5.12
C ALA A 120 2.90 -13.35 -4.42
N LEU A 121 2.18 -12.23 -4.55
CA LEU A 121 0.83 -12.10 -3.99
C LEU A 121 -0.14 -13.09 -4.63
N LEU A 122 -0.09 -13.26 -5.95
CA LEU A 122 -0.95 -14.20 -6.65
C LEU A 122 -0.65 -15.65 -6.27
N ALA A 123 0.62 -16.00 -6.12
CA ALA A 123 1.04 -17.33 -5.69
C ALA A 123 0.56 -17.64 -4.27
N SER A 124 0.66 -16.68 -3.37
CA SER A 124 0.16 -16.80 -2.00
C SER A 124 -1.34 -17.05 -1.95
N ARG A 125 -2.11 -16.28 -2.73
CA ARG A 125 -3.56 -16.44 -2.81
C ARG A 125 -3.95 -17.82 -3.31
N ASN A 126 -3.25 -18.35 -4.29
CA ASN A 126 -3.53 -19.67 -4.83
C ASN A 126 -3.30 -20.78 -3.79
N LYS A 127 -2.29 -20.63 -2.94
CA LYS A 127 -2.03 -21.57 -1.85
C LYS A 127 -3.17 -21.55 -0.83
N ASP A 128 -3.63 -20.38 -0.45
CA ASP A 128 -4.70 -20.24 0.52
C ASP A 128 -5.99 -20.88 -0.01
N ASN A 129 -6.33 -20.64 -1.25
CA ASN A 129 -7.50 -21.24 -1.87
C ASN A 129 -7.39 -22.76 -1.93
N GLY A 130 -6.21 -23.28 -2.20
CA GLY A 130 -5.97 -24.71 -2.20
C GLY A 130 -6.16 -25.34 -0.83
N GLN A 131 -5.69 -24.67 0.19
CA GLN A 131 -5.84 -25.14 1.57
C GLN A 131 -7.29 -25.15 2.02
N GLU A 132 -8.06 -24.16 1.63
CA GLU A 132 -9.47 -24.09 1.99
C GLU A 132 -10.28 -25.24 1.39
N GLY A 133 -9.89 -25.72 0.24
CA GLY A 133 -10.57 -26.84 -0.41
C GLY A 133 -10.27 -28.20 0.19
N LEU A 134 -9.17 -28.35 0.87
CA LEU A 134 -8.68 -29.65 1.34
C LEU A 134 -9.31 -30.14 2.65
N PRO A 135 -9.54 -29.33 3.66
CA PRO A 135 -9.93 -29.83 4.96
C PRO A 135 -11.39 -30.27 5.08
N SER A 136 -12.22 -29.90 4.16
CA SER A 136 -13.64 -30.18 4.24
C SER A 136 -13.98 -31.67 4.43
N PRO A 137 -13.39 -32.59 3.71
CA PRO A 137 -13.70 -34.01 3.89
C PRO A 137 -13.37 -34.54 5.27
N CYS A 138 -12.30 -34.03 5.82
CA CYS A 138 -11.84 -34.49 7.13
C CYS A 138 -12.79 -34.09 8.24
N LYS A 139 -13.40 -32.94 8.11
CA LYS A 139 -14.33 -32.44 9.10
C LYS A 139 -15.64 -33.20 9.13
N GLY A 140 -16.06 -33.70 7.99
CA GLY A 140 -17.29 -34.43 7.89
C GLY A 140 -17.31 -35.73 8.67
N LYS A 141 -16.19 -36.17 9.12
CA LYS A 141 -16.10 -37.41 9.88
C LYS A 141 -16.52 -37.25 11.31
N GLY A 142 -16.28 -36.08 11.80
CA GLY A 142 -16.66 -35.79 13.19
C GLY A 142 -16.38 -36.86 14.15
#